data_8976a54a3ca43199e5898136e35d4e4c
#
_entry.id   8976a54a3ca43199e5898136e35d4e4c
#
_cell.length_a   1.000
_cell.length_b   1.000
_cell.length_c   1.000
_cell.angle_alpha   90.00
_cell.angle_beta   90.00
_cell.angle_gamma   90.00
#
_symmetry.space_group_name_H-M   'P 1'
#
loop_
_entity.id
_entity.type
_entity.pdbx_description
1 polymer ?
#
loop_
_entity_poly.entity_id
_entity_poly.type
_entity_poly.pdbx_seq_one_letter_code
_entity_poly.pdbx_strand_id
1 'polypeptide(L)'
;MFSIIIPTLNNLQYLELCINSIKKNSKFQTHEIIPHVNIGSDGTLDYLRQNNIKFTYTEDNSGICKGMNIAAKKSSFDFILYAHDDFYFCPNWDEILQNEVKKIGHNNFYLSGTMMHEGQI
;
A
#
# COMPACT_ATOMS: atom_id res chain seq x y z
N MET A 1 -5.72 -10.55 -6.51
CA MET A 1 -5.82 -9.75 -5.27
C MET A 1 -4.46 -9.46 -4.74
N PHE A 2 -4.29 -8.28 -4.19
CA PHE A 2 -3.00 -7.82 -3.68
C PHE A 2 -3.09 -7.48 -2.20
N SER A 3 -2.01 -7.75 -1.47
CA SER A 3 -1.76 -7.18 -0.15
C SER A 3 -0.90 -5.94 -0.35
N ILE A 4 -1.46 -4.77 -0.09
CA ILE A 4 -0.80 -3.49 -0.35
C ILE A 4 -0.12 -3.03 0.93
N ILE A 5 1.21 -3.01 0.90
CA ILE A 5 2.05 -2.68 2.04
C ILE A 5 2.52 -1.24 1.93
N ILE A 6 2.27 -0.44 2.95
CA ILE A 6 2.58 1.00 2.92
C ILE A 6 3.32 1.41 4.19
N PRO A 7 4.65 1.50 4.16
CA PRO A 7 5.39 2.08 5.29
C PRO A 7 5.06 3.58 5.42
N THR A 8 4.84 4.04 6.64
CA THR A 8 4.51 5.44 6.91
C THR A 8 5.16 5.92 8.21
N LEU A 9 5.55 7.18 8.24
CA LEU A 9 6.14 7.83 9.42
C LEU A 9 5.58 9.25 9.53
N ASN A 10 4.61 9.43 10.45
CA ASN A 10 4.01 10.74 10.74
C ASN A 10 3.63 11.53 9.48
N ASN A 11 2.89 10.87 8.59
CA ASN A 11 2.49 11.42 7.30
C ASN A 11 1.01 11.16 7.03
N LEU A 12 0.18 11.35 8.04
CA LEU A 12 -1.24 10.99 8.02
C LEU A 12 -1.99 11.60 6.84
N GLN A 13 -1.75 12.86 6.56
CA GLN A 13 -2.44 13.57 5.48
C GLN A 13 -2.26 12.89 4.12
N TYR A 14 -1.03 12.49 3.81
CA TYR A 14 -0.74 11.78 2.57
C TYR A 14 -1.21 10.33 2.60
N LEU A 15 -1.03 9.66 3.75
CA LEU A 15 -1.49 8.28 3.90
C LEU A 15 -3.00 8.16 3.68
N GLU A 16 -3.77 9.08 4.25
CA GLU A 16 -5.21 9.11 4.08
C GLU A 16 -5.59 9.28 2.60
N LEU A 17 -4.93 10.20 1.90
CA LEU A 17 -5.15 10.41 0.47
C LEU A 17 -4.79 9.16 -0.34
N CYS A 18 -3.67 8.52 -0.02
CA CYS A 18 -3.24 7.28 -0.66
C CYS A 18 -4.28 6.17 -0.49
N ILE A 19 -4.69 5.90 0.74
CA ILE A 19 -5.67 4.85 1.06
C ILE A 19 -7.01 5.13 0.38
N ASN A 20 -7.48 6.37 0.41
CA ASN A 20 -8.72 6.75 -0.23
C ASN A 20 -8.64 6.58 -1.75
N SER A 21 -7.49 6.85 -2.36
CA SER A 21 -7.30 6.62 -3.80
C SER A 21 -7.38 5.14 -4.16
N ILE A 22 -6.83 4.26 -3.33
CA ILE A 22 -6.95 2.81 -3.52
C ILE A 22 -8.41 2.39 -3.47
N LYS A 23 -9.13 2.80 -2.44
CA LYS A 23 -10.55 2.44 -2.27
C LYS A 23 -11.43 2.97 -3.40
N LYS A 24 -11.17 4.20 -3.85
CA LYS A 24 -11.96 4.85 -4.88
C LYS A 24 -11.69 4.28 -6.28
N ASN A 25 -10.44 3.99 -6.57
CA ASN A 25 -9.97 3.72 -7.94
C ASN A 25 -9.69 2.24 -8.22
N SER A 26 -9.90 1.36 -7.26
CA SER A 26 -9.78 -0.08 -7.48
C SER A 26 -11.05 -0.62 -8.13
N LYS A 27 -10.88 -1.41 -9.17
CA LYS A 27 -11.98 -2.15 -9.79
C LYS A 27 -12.46 -3.27 -8.87
N PHE A 28 -11.52 -3.97 -8.24
CA PHE A 28 -11.80 -5.05 -7.31
C PHE A 28 -11.67 -4.53 -5.87
N GLN A 29 -12.71 -4.74 -5.05
CA GLN A 29 -12.75 -4.18 -3.69
C GLN A 29 -12.21 -5.13 -2.62
N THR A 30 -11.55 -6.20 -3.03
CA THR A 30 -11.11 -7.27 -2.14
C THR A 30 -9.61 -7.25 -1.82
N HIS A 31 -8.88 -6.23 -2.24
CA HIS A 31 -7.49 -6.03 -1.83
C HIS A 31 -7.41 -5.74 -0.34
N GLU A 32 -6.32 -6.16 0.30
CA GLU A 32 -6.06 -5.75 1.69
C GLU A 32 -4.99 -4.65 1.71
N ILE A 33 -5.18 -3.70 2.60
CA ILE A 33 -4.24 -2.60 2.81
C ILE A 33 -3.63 -2.77 4.18
N ILE A 34 -2.29 -2.85 4.26
CA ILE A 34 -1.58 -3.06 5.52
C ILE A 34 -0.49 -2.00 5.65
N PRO A 35 -0.78 -0.82 6.23
CA PRO A 35 0.25 0.14 6.56
C PRO A 35 1.14 -0.39 7.68
N HIS A 36 2.44 -0.09 7.61
CA HIS A 36 3.32 -0.20 8.76
C HIS A 36 3.59 1.19 9.33
N VAL A 37 3.17 1.42 10.57
CA VAL A 37 3.31 2.73 11.21
C VAL A 37 4.58 2.77 12.03
N ASN A 38 5.52 3.62 11.60
CA ASN A 38 6.69 3.98 12.39
C ASN A 38 6.32 5.21 13.23
N ILE A 39 6.44 5.11 14.54
CA ILE A 39 6.13 6.17 15.52
C ILE A 39 4.63 6.48 15.60
N GLY A 40 4.05 7.17 14.60
CA GLY A 40 2.60 7.40 14.55
C GLY A 40 2.06 8.39 15.58
N SER A 41 2.84 9.40 15.96
CA SER A 41 2.44 10.41 16.95
C SER A 41 1.53 11.52 16.40
N ASP A 42 1.23 11.49 15.11
CA ASP A 42 0.44 12.50 14.41
C ASP A 42 -1.06 12.17 14.27
N GLY A 43 -1.54 11.11 14.96
CA GLY A 43 -2.91 10.64 14.83
C GLY A 43 -3.11 9.49 13.84
N THR A 44 -2.04 9.00 13.22
CA THR A 44 -2.12 7.91 12.24
C THR A 44 -2.74 6.65 12.84
N LEU A 45 -2.34 6.27 14.06
CA LEU A 45 -2.87 5.07 14.72
C LEU A 45 -4.38 5.16 14.95
N ASP A 46 -4.85 6.31 15.44
CA ASP A 46 -6.28 6.52 15.69
C ASP A 46 -7.07 6.48 14.38
N TYR A 47 -6.55 7.09 13.33
CA TYR A 47 -7.16 7.05 12.00
C TYR A 47 -7.34 5.62 11.51
N LEU A 48 -6.31 4.80 11.61
CA LEU A 48 -6.36 3.42 11.13
C LEU A 48 -7.34 2.58 11.95
N ARG A 49 -7.37 2.76 13.28
CA ARG A 49 -8.32 2.06 14.15
C ARG A 49 -9.77 2.45 13.87
N GLN A 50 -10.03 3.75 13.71
CA GLN A 50 -11.38 4.26 13.44
C GLN A 50 -11.93 3.79 12.10
N ASN A 51 -11.06 3.54 11.13
CA ASN A 51 -11.45 3.09 9.80
C ASN A 51 -11.33 1.58 9.61
N ASN A 52 -11.05 0.83 10.67
CA ASN A 52 -10.91 -0.63 10.67
C ASN A 52 -9.88 -1.11 9.65
N ILE A 53 -8.78 -0.40 9.52
CA ILE A 53 -7.69 -0.75 8.63
C ILE A 53 -6.66 -1.56 9.42
N LYS A 54 -6.35 -2.77 8.93
CA LYS A 54 -5.30 -3.62 9.48
C LYS A 54 -3.95 -2.91 9.33
N PHE A 55 -3.12 -2.93 10.37
CA PHE A 55 -1.80 -2.30 10.33
C PHE A 55 -0.82 -2.98 11.26
N THR A 56 0.47 -2.68 11.09
CA THR A 56 1.52 -3.03 12.02
C THR A 56 2.17 -1.76 12.55
N TYR A 57 2.90 -1.86 13.67
CA TYR A 57 3.38 -0.70 14.39
C TYR A 57 4.73 -0.96 15.06
N THR A 58 5.61 0.04 15.04
CA THR A 58 6.82 0.09 15.87
C THR A 58 6.89 1.46 16.53
N GLU A 59 7.26 1.49 17.83
CA GLU A 59 7.41 2.75 18.57
C GLU A 59 8.55 3.61 18.00
N ASP A 60 9.58 2.95 17.49
CA ASP A 60 10.74 3.60 16.89
C ASP A 60 10.61 3.64 15.38
N ASN A 61 11.39 4.51 14.74
CA ASN A 61 11.55 4.47 13.30
C ASN A 61 12.39 3.26 12.92
N SER A 62 11.74 2.19 12.50
CA SER A 62 12.40 0.94 12.09
C SER A 62 12.95 1.00 10.66
N GLY A 63 12.71 2.09 9.94
CA GLY A 63 13.09 2.22 8.55
C GLY A 63 12.08 1.55 7.60
N ILE A 64 12.28 1.78 6.30
CA ILE A 64 11.37 1.31 5.25
C ILE A 64 11.42 -0.21 5.11
N CYS A 65 12.61 -0.77 4.99
CA CYS A 65 12.77 -2.21 4.72
C CYS A 65 12.24 -3.09 5.84
N LYS A 66 12.58 -2.77 7.08
CA LYS A 66 12.10 -3.52 8.24
C LYS A 66 10.59 -3.39 8.40
N GLY A 67 10.07 -2.17 8.26
CA GLY A 67 8.63 -1.92 8.34
C GLY A 67 7.85 -2.69 7.27
N MET A 68 8.34 -2.67 6.04
CA MET A 68 7.75 -3.43 4.94
C MET A 68 7.72 -4.92 5.25
N ASN A 69 8.82 -5.49 5.76
CA ASN A 69 8.88 -6.90 6.11
C ASN A 69 7.93 -7.27 7.25
N ILE A 70 7.80 -6.41 8.24
CA ILE A 70 6.86 -6.63 9.35
C ILE A 70 5.42 -6.68 8.83
N ALA A 71 5.03 -5.72 8.01
CA ALA A 71 3.69 -5.67 7.43
C ALA A 71 3.44 -6.85 6.48
N ALA A 72 4.42 -7.21 5.66
CA ALA A 72 4.30 -8.31 4.71
C ALA A 72 4.00 -9.65 5.40
N LYS A 73 4.51 -9.87 6.60
CA LYS A 73 4.22 -11.08 7.38
C LYS A 73 2.74 -11.21 7.77
N LYS A 74 1.99 -10.12 7.72
CA LYS A 74 0.55 -10.10 8.02
C LYS A 74 -0.30 -10.22 6.76
N SER A 75 0.30 -10.32 5.58
CA SER A 75 -0.44 -10.39 4.33
C SER A 75 -1.18 -11.73 4.20
N SER A 76 -2.39 -11.66 3.63
CA SER A 76 -3.24 -12.82 3.36
C SER A 76 -3.19 -13.29 1.91
N PHE A 77 -2.65 -12.47 1.02
CA PHE A 77 -2.59 -12.77 -0.41
C PHE A 77 -1.17 -13.08 -0.86
N ASP A 78 -1.06 -13.85 -1.94
CA ASP A 78 0.24 -14.28 -2.49
C ASP A 78 1.03 -13.15 -3.13
N PHE A 79 0.33 -12.16 -3.69
CA PHE A 79 0.98 -11.03 -4.33
C PHE A 79 1.02 -9.83 -3.40
N ILE A 80 2.23 -9.35 -3.15
CA ILE A 80 2.47 -8.18 -2.32
C ILE A 80 2.77 -7.00 -3.22
N LEU A 81 2.03 -5.92 -3.03
CA LEU A 81 2.27 -4.65 -3.70
C LEU A 81 2.85 -3.65 -2.70
N TYR A 82 4.08 -3.25 -2.94
CA TYR A 82 4.73 -2.22 -2.14
C TYR A 82 4.37 -0.84 -2.67
N ALA A 83 3.91 0.03 -1.80
CA ALA A 83 3.60 1.41 -2.14
C ALA A 83 4.14 2.38 -1.08
N HIS A 84 4.37 3.62 -1.47
CA HIS A 84 4.70 4.69 -0.55
C HIS A 84 3.42 5.41 -0.11
N ASP A 85 3.48 6.05 1.05
CA ASP A 85 2.33 6.73 1.63
C ASP A 85 1.90 8.00 0.88
N ASP A 86 2.75 8.52 -0.01
CA ASP A 86 2.47 9.67 -0.86
C ASP A 86 2.04 9.30 -2.29
N PHE A 87 1.76 8.01 -2.55
CA PHE A 87 1.25 7.56 -3.84
C PHE A 87 -0.24 7.86 -3.98
N TYR A 88 -0.64 8.20 -5.20
CA TYR A 88 -2.04 8.26 -5.60
C TYR A 88 -2.30 7.16 -6.64
N PHE A 89 -3.22 6.26 -6.34
CA PHE A 89 -3.57 5.15 -7.23
C PHE A 89 -4.61 5.60 -8.26
N CYS A 90 -4.27 5.49 -9.54
CA CYS A 90 -5.13 5.93 -10.62
C CYS A 90 -6.27 4.95 -10.92
N PRO A 91 -7.35 5.39 -11.61
CA PRO A 91 -8.49 4.50 -11.91
C PRO A 91 -8.07 3.21 -12.62
N ASN A 92 -8.64 2.09 -12.18
CA ASN A 92 -8.42 0.74 -12.75
C ASN A 92 -6.96 0.24 -12.66
N TRP A 93 -6.18 0.80 -11.75
CA TRP A 93 -4.78 0.40 -11.56
C TRP A 93 -4.63 -1.11 -11.33
N ASP A 94 -5.56 -1.71 -10.59
CA ASP A 94 -5.53 -3.12 -10.21
C ASP A 94 -5.86 -4.06 -11.37
N GLU A 95 -6.82 -3.70 -12.21
CA GLU A 95 -7.13 -4.46 -13.41
C GLU A 95 -5.95 -4.49 -14.37
N ILE A 96 -5.33 -3.33 -14.60
CA ILE A 96 -4.16 -3.20 -15.46
C ILE A 96 -3.02 -4.06 -14.93
N LEU A 97 -2.74 -3.95 -13.62
CA LEU A 97 -1.67 -4.70 -12.97
C LEU A 97 -1.92 -6.20 -13.00
N GLN A 98 -3.16 -6.65 -12.73
CA GLN A 98 -3.51 -8.07 -12.81
C GLN A 98 -3.34 -8.63 -14.21
N ASN A 99 -3.68 -7.87 -15.24
CA ASN A 99 -3.47 -8.30 -16.62
C ASN A 99 -1.99 -8.49 -16.93
N GLU A 100 -1.13 -7.61 -16.43
CA GLU A 100 0.32 -7.77 -16.58
C GLU A 100 0.85 -8.99 -15.83
N VAL A 101 0.37 -9.25 -14.63
CA VAL A 101 0.72 -10.44 -13.84
C VAL A 101 0.34 -11.70 -14.58
N LYS A 102 -0.85 -11.75 -15.18
CA LYS A 102 -1.30 -12.92 -15.96
C LYS A 102 -0.42 -13.18 -17.18
N LYS A 103 0.07 -12.13 -17.84
CA LYS A 103 0.98 -12.26 -18.99
C LYS A 103 2.30 -12.93 -18.61
N ILE A 104 2.78 -12.73 -17.39
CA ILE A 104 4.01 -13.33 -16.90
C ILE A 104 3.87 -14.86 -16.80
N GLY A 105 2.71 -15.35 -16.35
CA GLY A 105 2.38 -16.76 -16.35
C GLY A 105 3.00 -17.60 -15.24
N HIS A 106 3.70 -16.99 -14.27
CA HIS A 106 4.25 -17.65 -13.09
C HIS A 106 4.30 -16.67 -11.92
N ASN A 107 4.57 -17.15 -10.70
CA ASN A 107 4.54 -16.34 -9.47
C ASN A 107 5.92 -15.86 -9.01
N ASN A 108 6.98 -16.18 -9.72
CA ASN A 108 8.34 -15.81 -9.34
C ASN A 108 8.84 -14.63 -10.17
N PHE A 109 8.42 -13.41 -9.78
CA PHE A 109 8.77 -12.20 -10.49
C PHE A 109 8.80 -10.97 -9.55
N TYR A 110 9.45 -9.92 -10.03
CA TYR A 110 9.37 -8.58 -9.49
C TYR A 110 8.93 -7.65 -10.63
N LEU A 111 7.80 -6.97 -10.42
CA LEU A 111 7.21 -6.08 -11.43
C LEU A 111 7.22 -4.65 -10.91
N SER A 112 7.87 -3.75 -11.63
CA SER A 112 7.90 -2.33 -11.30
C SER A 112 6.79 -1.58 -12.01
N GLY A 113 5.99 -0.83 -11.25
CA GLY A 113 4.98 0.06 -11.82
C GLY A 113 5.60 1.33 -12.39
N THR A 114 4.86 1.98 -13.29
CA THR A 114 5.23 3.26 -13.85
C THR A 114 4.61 4.39 -13.05
N MET A 115 5.43 5.35 -12.63
CA MET A 115 4.95 6.59 -12.00
C MET A 115 4.77 7.67 -13.06
N MET A 116 3.65 8.40 -12.96
CA MET A 116 3.44 9.59 -13.79
C MET A 116 3.94 10.81 -13.02
N HIS A 117 4.74 11.62 -13.67
CA HIS A 117 5.23 12.88 -13.12
C HIS A 117 4.48 14.05 -13.73
N GLU A 118 4.58 15.20 -13.08
CA GLU A 118 4.06 16.45 -13.61
C GLU A 118 4.58 16.64 -15.05
N GLY A 119 3.69 16.95 -15.97
CA GLY A 119 4.03 17.07 -17.39
C GLY A 119 3.80 15.81 -18.23
N GLN A 120 3.54 14.68 -17.60
CA GLN A 120 3.18 13.42 -18.28
C GLN A 120 1.69 13.09 -18.17
N ILE A 121 0.99 13.92 -17.45
CA ILE A 121 -0.44 13.71 -17.16
C ILE A 121 -1.30 14.33 -18.27
#